data_1292ac0b3aaf11b456cbd2707703abde
#
_entry.id   1292ac0b3aaf11b456cbd2707703abde
#
_cell.length_a   1.000
_cell.length_b   1.000
_cell.length_c   1.000
_cell.angle_alpha   90.00
_cell.angle_beta   90.00
_cell.angle_gamma   90.00
#
_symmetry.space_group_name_H-M   'P 1'
#
loop_
_entity.id
_entity.type
_entity.pdbx_description
1 polymer ?
#
loop_
_entity_poly.entity_id
_entity_poly.type
_entity_poly.pdbx_seq_one_letter_code
_entity_poly.pdbx_strand_id
1 'polypeptide(L)'
;FVEAITVADARTATHGRYPLFEGAQGLLLDQDRGFFPHVTRSNTGLRNVLTLAEELDLERIEVTYVTRAYSTRHGAGPLPHELPEKPYPGVVDATNIPNAYQGTLRFGWLDLNVLRRAIAEDLADAVRLSGLAVKARLAITCLDQVGDQKVTYYSDGIRHQVNIEAFVGAVLRTVGASDGLFGFGVDRNSVLRRFPWNPVVTGPAATPADLPTTGLDWVGNRVYADRRE
;
A
#
# COMPACT_ATOMS: atom_id res chain seq x y z
N PHE A 1 20.97 -26.28 -15.06
CA PHE A 1 20.20 -25.37 -14.20
C PHE A 1 21.10 -24.64 -13.19
N VAL A 2 21.97 -25.37 -12.48
CA VAL A 2 22.88 -24.79 -11.47
C VAL A 2 23.90 -23.80 -12.10
N GLU A 3 24.35 -24.05 -13.31
CA GLU A 3 25.27 -23.16 -14.03
C GLU A 3 24.67 -21.78 -14.38
N ALA A 4 23.34 -21.67 -14.35
CA ALA A 4 22.64 -20.40 -14.59
C ALA A 4 22.38 -19.60 -13.29
N ILE A 5 22.81 -20.11 -12.13
CA ILE A 5 22.57 -19.47 -10.83
C ILE A 5 23.89 -18.92 -10.29
N THR A 6 23.93 -17.63 -10.03
CA THR A 6 25.04 -16.99 -9.32
C THR A 6 24.63 -16.74 -7.87
N VAL A 7 25.41 -17.27 -6.94
CA VAL A 7 25.24 -16.95 -5.51
C VAL A 7 26.17 -15.78 -5.19
N ALA A 8 25.59 -14.70 -4.71
CA ALA A 8 26.29 -13.49 -4.33
C ALA A 8 25.66 -12.87 -3.08
N ASP A 9 26.42 -12.11 -2.31
CA ASP A 9 25.87 -11.24 -1.28
C ASP A 9 25.04 -10.09 -1.89
N ALA A 10 24.22 -9.44 -1.07
CA ALA A 10 23.32 -8.41 -1.53
C ALA A 10 24.06 -7.21 -2.16
N ARG A 11 25.23 -6.81 -1.63
CA ARG A 11 26.04 -5.71 -2.18
C ARG A 11 26.56 -6.04 -3.58
N THR A 12 27.12 -7.24 -3.75
CA THR A 12 27.61 -7.71 -5.05
C THR A 12 26.47 -7.81 -6.06
N ALA A 13 25.32 -8.38 -5.67
CA ALA A 13 24.18 -8.57 -6.53
C ALA A 13 23.56 -7.24 -7.01
N THR A 14 23.63 -6.18 -6.19
CA THR A 14 23.06 -4.86 -6.49
C THR A 14 24.09 -3.83 -6.97
N HIS A 15 25.36 -4.21 -7.13
CA HIS A 15 26.39 -3.28 -7.58
C HIS A 15 26.04 -2.63 -8.93
N GLY A 16 26.01 -1.29 -8.98
CA GLY A 16 25.61 -0.53 -10.16
C GLY A 16 24.14 -0.66 -10.56
N ARG A 17 23.27 -1.19 -9.70
CA ARG A 17 21.84 -1.39 -9.93
C ARG A 17 21.01 -0.71 -8.85
N TYR A 18 19.75 -0.42 -9.18
CA TYR A 18 18.77 0.06 -8.21
C TYR A 18 18.02 -1.15 -7.63
N PRO A 19 18.14 -1.44 -6.33
CA PRO A 19 17.40 -2.54 -5.73
C PRO A 19 15.91 -2.21 -5.68
N LEU A 20 15.09 -3.20 -6.04
CA LEU A 20 13.64 -3.17 -5.89
C LEU A 20 13.25 -4.19 -4.82
N PHE A 21 12.62 -3.71 -3.76
CA PHE A 21 12.06 -4.55 -2.71
C PHE A 21 10.57 -4.74 -2.96
N GLU A 22 10.13 -5.98 -2.98
CA GLU A 22 8.73 -6.34 -3.07
C GLU A 22 8.30 -6.99 -1.75
N GLY A 23 7.37 -6.32 -1.03
CA GLY A 23 6.78 -6.85 0.19
C GLY A 23 5.70 -7.88 -0.12
N ALA A 24 5.60 -8.89 0.70
CA ALA A 24 4.53 -9.87 0.66
C ALA A 24 3.44 -9.54 1.67
N GLN A 25 2.20 -9.98 1.41
CA GLN A 25 1.06 -9.81 2.31
C GLN A 25 0.63 -8.33 2.45
N GLY A 26 -0.18 -8.04 3.47
CA GLY A 26 -0.63 -6.69 3.79
C GLY A 26 -0.18 -6.26 5.18
N LEU A 27 -0.08 -4.96 5.44
CA LEU A 27 0.36 -4.40 6.72
C LEU A 27 -0.42 -4.93 7.92
N LEU A 28 -1.72 -5.19 7.76
CA LEU A 28 -2.57 -5.73 8.84
C LEU A 28 -2.41 -7.25 9.07
N LEU A 29 -1.55 -7.90 8.28
CA LEU A 29 -1.12 -9.29 8.48
C LEU A 29 0.26 -9.40 9.12
N ASP A 30 0.91 -8.27 9.43
CA ASP A 30 2.21 -8.21 10.10
C ASP A 30 2.16 -8.90 11.46
N GLN A 31 3.21 -9.65 11.81
CA GLN A 31 3.27 -10.43 13.06
C GLN A 31 3.18 -9.57 14.31
N ASP A 32 3.67 -8.34 14.29
CA ASP A 32 3.79 -7.46 15.47
C ASP A 32 2.64 -6.43 15.51
N ARG A 33 1.97 -6.16 14.38
CA ARG A 33 0.95 -5.12 14.23
C ARG A 33 -0.43 -5.64 13.83
N GLY A 34 -0.48 -6.86 13.31
CA GLY A 34 -1.73 -7.49 12.90
C GLY A 34 -2.59 -7.99 14.07
N PHE A 35 -3.71 -8.59 13.73
CA PHE A 35 -4.66 -9.14 14.72
C PHE A 35 -4.27 -10.57 15.09
N PHE A 36 -3.40 -10.72 16.08
CA PHE A 36 -3.01 -12.05 16.58
C PHE A 36 -4.25 -12.87 17.03
N PRO A 37 -4.35 -14.18 16.74
CA PRO A 37 -3.36 -15.05 16.09
C PRO A 37 -3.45 -15.05 14.53
N HIS A 38 -4.26 -14.19 13.93
CA HIS A 38 -4.55 -14.17 12.50
C HIS A 38 -3.54 -13.29 11.73
N VAL A 39 -2.27 -13.59 11.88
CA VAL A 39 -1.15 -12.88 11.27
C VAL A 39 -0.24 -13.82 10.51
N THR A 40 0.58 -13.30 9.62
CA THR A 40 1.71 -14.05 9.06
C THR A 40 2.91 -13.95 9.99
N ARG A 41 3.76 -14.98 10.06
CA ARG A 41 4.94 -14.99 10.94
C ARG A 41 6.13 -14.27 10.27
N SER A 42 5.90 -13.04 9.88
CA SER A 42 6.93 -12.14 9.33
C SER A 42 6.51 -10.68 9.45
N ASN A 43 7.47 -9.77 9.35
CA ASN A 43 7.16 -8.37 9.16
C ASN A 43 6.81 -8.14 7.69
N THR A 44 5.65 -7.56 7.44
CA THR A 44 5.11 -7.32 6.10
C THR A 44 5.29 -5.88 5.61
N GLY A 45 5.77 -5.01 6.48
CA GLY A 45 6.07 -3.62 6.21
C GLY A 45 7.56 -3.36 5.98
N LEU A 46 7.99 -2.14 6.27
CA LEU A 46 9.33 -1.63 5.97
C LEU A 46 10.45 -2.26 6.78
N ARG A 47 10.20 -2.86 7.94
CA ARG A 47 11.23 -3.32 8.87
C ARG A 47 12.32 -4.17 8.21
N ASN A 48 11.94 -5.17 7.41
CA ASN A 48 12.91 -6.01 6.70
C ASN A 48 13.66 -5.24 5.59
N VAL A 49 12.96 -4.33 4.92
CA VAL A 49 13.55 -3.47 3.89
C VAL A 49 14.58 -2.53 4.49
N LEU A 50 14.31 -1.96 5.68
CA LEU A 50 15.24 -1.07 6.38
C LEU A 50 16.54 -1.79 6.74
N THR A 51 16.47 -3.04 7.22
CA THR A 51 17.64 -3.86 7.49
C THR A 51 18.48 -4.08 6.24
N LEU A 52 17.83 -4.44 5.13
CA LEU A 52 18.55 -4.62 3.85
C LEU A 52 19.08 -3.31 3.29
N ALA A 53 18.35 -2.22 3.46
CA ALA A 53 18.80 -0.90 3.02
C ALA A 53 20.06 -0.44 3.78
N GLU A 54 20.14 -0.72 5.07
CA GLU A 54 21.34 -0.48 5.90
C GLU A 54 22.51 -1.34 5.42
N GLU A 55 22.30 -2.64 5.20
CA GLU A 55 23.32 -3.54 4.65
C GLU A 55 23.85 -3.09 3.28
N LEU A 56 23.01 -2.43 2.49
CA LEU A 56 23.34 -1.93 1.15
C LEU A 56 23.87 -0.49 1.15
N ASP A 57 24.02 0.17 2.31
CA ASP A 57 24.40 1.58 2.45
C ASP A 57 23.49 2.52 1.63
N LEU A 58 22.19 2.27 1.62
CA LEU A 58 21.25 3.14 0.94
C LEU A 58 20.99 4.39 1.78
N GLU A 59 20.90 5.54 1.15
CA GLU A 59 20.56 6.80 1.83
C GLU A 59 19.07 7.10 1.81
N ARG A 60 18.39 6.57 0.80
CA ARG A 60 16.99 6.86 0.54
C ARG A 60 16.26 5.64 -0.02
N ILE A 61 15.01 5.49 0.38
CA ILE A 61 14.07 4.55 -0.23
C ILE A 61 12.77 5.27 -0.62
N GLU A 62 12.18 4.86 -1.74
CA GLU A 62 10.82 5.26 -2.11
C GLU A 62 9.88 4.08 -1.89
N VAL A 63 8.84 4.28 -1.09
CA VAL A 63 7.84 3.27 -0.75
C VAL A 63 6.55 3.55 -1.47
N THR A 64 5.97 2.54 -2.10
CA THR A 64 4.63 2.62 -2.65
C THR A 64 3.71 1.69 -1.87
N TYR A 65 2.85 2.25 -1.03
CA TYR A 65 1.78 1.49 -0.38
C TYR A 65 0.66 1.21 -1.38
N VAL A 66 0.18 -0.02 -1.40
CA VAL A 66 -0.84 -0.44 -2.36
C VAL A 66 -2.14 -0.76 -1.61
N THR A 67 -3.24 -0.18 -2.08
CA THR A 67 -4.59 -0.53 -1.64
C THR A 67 -5.50 -0.77 -2.83
N ARG A 68 -6.67 -1.34 -2.60
CA ARG A 68 -7.75 -1.46 -3.59
C ARG A 68 -8.85 -0.44 -3.29
N ALA A 69 -9.84 -0.33 -4.20
CA ALA A 69 -11.05 0.43 -3.93
C ALA A 69 -11.96 -0.21 -2.84
N TYR A 70 -11.58 -1.37 -2.33
CA TYR A 70 -12.27 -2.16 -1.30
C TYR A 70 -11.25 -2.99 -0.52
N SER A 71 -11.61 -3.45 0.66
CA SER A 71 -10.77 -4.33 1.49
C SER A 71 -10.96 -5.78 1.12
N THR A 72 -9.89 -6.57 1.22
CA THR A 72 -9.93 -8.01 1.06
C THR A 72 -9.17 -8.71 2.18
N ARG A 73 -9.62 -9.91 2.54
CA ARG A 73 -8.90 -10.78 3.45
C ARG A 73 -9.05 -12.24 3.03
N HIS A 74 -7.95 -12.96 2.96
CA HIS A 74 -7.93 -14.40 2.82
C HIS A 74 -7.69 -15.03 4.20
N GLY A 75 -8.49 -16.04 4.54
CA GLY A 75 -8.40 -16.71 5.83
C GLY A 75 -9.15 -16.03 6.96
N ALA A 76 -9.00 -16.56 8.16
CA ALA A 76 -9.68 -16.12 9.37
C ALA A 76 -9.17 -14.78 9.90
N GLY A 77 -9.87 -14.21 10.85
CA GLY A 77 -9.55 -12.95 11.54
C GLY A 77 -10.44 -11.78 11.13
N PRO A 78 -10.32 -10.66 11.83
CA PRO A 78 -11.20 -9.50 11.63
C PRO A 78 -11.00 -8.87 10.24
N LEU A 79 -12.12 -8.49 9.63
CA LEU A 79 -12.16 -7.67 8.43
C LEU A 79 -13.16 -6.53 8.69
N PRO A 80 -12.71 -5.29 8.87
CA PRO A 80 -13.61 -4.16 9.08
C PRO A 80 -14.62 -4.03 7.93
N HIS A 81 -15.88 -3.74 8.27
CA HIS A 81 -16.96 -3.54 7.31
C HIS A 81 -17.12 -4.70 6.33
N GLU A 82 -16.95 -5.93 6.82
CA GLU A 82 -17.05 -7.15 6.03
C GLU A 82 -18.42 -7.26 5.36
N LEU A 83 -18.42 -7.79 4.14
CA LEU A 83 -19.57 -7.99 3.29
C LEU A 83 -19.89 -9.47 3.13
N PRO A 84 -21.16 -9.85 2.99
CA PRO A 84 -21.54 -11.23 2.71
C PRO A 84 -21.09 -11.70 1.31
N GLU A 85 -20.90 -10.74 0.38
CA GLU A 85 -20.55 -10.98 -1.01
C GLU A 85 -19.52 -9.96 -1.50
N LYS A 86 -19.07 -10.10 -2.75
CA LYS A 86 -18.18 -9.13 -3.39
C LYS A 86 -18.82 -7.74 -3.48
N PRO A 87 -18.02 -6.67 -3.32
CA PRO A 87 -18.54 -5.29 -3.22
C PRO A 87 -19.16 -4.75 -4.52
N TYR A 88 -18.64 -5.22 -5.67
CA TYR A 88 -19.07 -4.77 -6.99
C TYR A 88 -19.19 -5.96 -7.95
N PRO A 89 -20.15 -5.93 -8.90
CA PRO A 89 -20.32 -6.99 -9.90
C PRO A 89 -19.04 -7.23 -10.73
N GLY A 90 -18.29 -6.16 -11.01
CA GLY A 90 -17.04 -6.22 -11.78
C GLY A 90 -15.85 -6.87 -11.05
N VAL A 91 -15.98 -7.20 -9.76
CA VAL A 91 -14.89 -7.86 -9.03
C VAL A 91 -14.70 -9.27 -9.54
N VAL A 92 -13.54 -9.51 -10.14
CA VAL A 92 -13.08 -10.82 -10.60
C VAL A 92 -11.76 -11.13 -9.95
N ASP A 93 -11.68 -12.25 -9.24
CA ASP A 93 -10.43 -12.76 -8.68
C ASP A 93 -10.18 -14.16 -9.26
N ALA A 94 -9.24 -14.23 -10.18
CA ALA A 94 -8.84 -15.48 -10.83
C ALA A 94 -7.71 -16.21 -10.08
N THR A 95 -7.12 -15.57 -9.06
CA THR A 95 -5.91 -16.04 -8.40
C THR A 95 -6.15 -16.69 -7.05
N ASN A 96 -7.16 -16.22 -6.31
CA ASN A 96 -7.47 -16.72 -4.97
C ASN A 96 -8.49 -17.87 -5.04
N ILE A 97 -8.04 -19.03 -5.51
CA ILE A 97 -8.88 -20.23 -5.57
C ILE A 97 -9.21 -20.68 -4.15
N PRO A 98 -10.50 -20.95 -3.84
CA PRO A 98 -10.90 -21.45 -2.54
C PRO A 98 -10.16 -22.73 -2.15
N ASN A 99 -9.72 -22.81 -0.89
CA ASN A 99 -9.02 -23.99 -0.39
C ASN A 99 -9.44 -24.33 1.05
N ALA A 100 -9.16 -25.55 1.48
CA ALA A 100 -9.57 -26.06 2.78
C ALA A 100 -8.96 -25.33 3.99
N TYR A 101 -7.85 -24.61 3.80
CA TYR A 101 -7.12 -23.94 4.89
C TYR A 101 -7.51 -22.48 5.08
N GLN A 102 -7.77 -21.77 3.98
CA GLN A 102 -8.06 -20.35 3.99
C GLN A 102 -9.50 -19.99 3.58
N GLY A 103 -10.26 -20.99 3.09
CA GLY A 103 -11.61 -20.78 2.60
C GLY A 103 -11.64 -19.95 1.31
N THR A 104 -12.58 -19.02 1.24
CA THR A 104 -12.77 -18.08 0.14
C THR A 104 -12.18 -16.71 0.47
N LEU A 105 -11.88 -15.92 -0.56
CA LEU A 105 -11.55 -14.52 -0.39
C LEU A 105 -12.76 -13.76 0.19
N ARG A 106 -12.55 -13.02 1.26
CA ARG A 106 -13.55 -12.22 1.96
C ARG A 106 -13.40 -10.76 1.54
N PHE A 107 -14.49 -10.03 1.54
CA PHE A 107 -14.55 -8.63 1.09
C PHE A 107 -15.10 -7.72 2.18
N GLY A 108 -14.66 -6.47 2.17
CA GLY A 108 -15.17 -5.42 3.05
C GLY A 108 -15.06 -4.05 2.38
N TRP A 109 -15.81 -3.07 2.92
CA TRP A 109 -15.59 -1.69 2.49
C TRP A 109 -14.25 -1.19 3.02
N LEU A 110 -13.55 -0.37 2.23
CA LEU A 110 -12.30 0.25 2.68
C LEU A 110 -12.58 1.21 3.83
N ASP A 111 -11.81 1.10 4.92
CA ASP A 111 -11.82 2.05 6.03
C ASP A 111 -10.57 2.93 5.96
N LEU A 112 -10.76 4.21 5.74
CA LEU A 112 -9.65 5.16 5.54
C LEU A 112 -8.88 5.42 6.83
N ASN A 113 -9.50 5.30 8.00
CA ASN A 113 -8.81 5.44 9.28
C ASN A 113 -7.86 4.25 9.54
N VAL A 114 -8.31 3.04 9.19
CA VAL A 114 -7.49 1.83 9.27
C VAL A 114 -6.31 1.92 8.30
N LEU A 115 -6.56 2.34 7.05
CA LEU A 115 -5.51 2.54 6.04
C LEU A 115 -4.47 3.57 6.53
N ARG A 116 -4.90 4.75 6.97
CA ARG A 116 -4.03 5.80 7.49
C ARG A 116 -3.19 5.30 8.65
N ARG A 117 -3.81 4.63 9.63
CA ARG A 117 -3.11 4.10 10.80
C ARG A 117 -2.04 3.08 10.40
N ALA A 118 -2.38 2.12 9.55
CA ALA A 118 -1.43 1.09 9.11
C ALA A 118 -0.19 1.69 8.43
N ILE A 119 -0.38 2.67 7.53
CA ILE A 119 0.71 3.37 6.86
C ILE A 119 1.54 4.19 7.87
N ALA A 120 0.88 4.94 8.76
CA ALA A 120 1.57 5.78 9.74
C ALA A 120 2.43 4.95 10.72
N GLU A 121 1.92 3.81 11.19
CA GLU A 121 2.66 2.90 12.06
C GLU A 121 3.89 2.30 11.35
N ASP A 122 3.77 1.97 10.07
CA ASP A 122 4.88 1.42 9.29
C ASP A 122 5.96 2.47 9.01
N LEU A 123 5.57 3.70 8.67
CA LEU A 123 6.49 4.82 8.50
C LEU A 123 7.17 5.24 9.81
N ALA A 124 6.46 5.16 10.94
CA ALA A 124 7.05 5.42 12.25
C ALA A 124 8.19 4.44 12.59
N ASP A 125 8.10 3.19 12.14
CA ASP A 125 9.21 2.23 12.27
C ASP A 125 10.43 2.67 11.46
N ALA A 126 10.25 3.20 10.27
CA ALA A 126 11.36 3.71 9.45
C ALA A 126 12.12 4.83 10.16
N VAL A 127 11.40 5.79 10.74
CA VAL A 127 12.01 6.89 11.51
C VAL A 127 12.77 6.38 12.74
N ARG A 128 12.20 5.42 13.45
CA ARG A 128 12.76 4.90 14.71
C ARG A 128 13.97 4.00 14.50
N LEU A 129 13.98 3.21 13.42
CA LEU A 129 14.95 2.13 13.22
C LEU A 129 16.11 2.52 12.29
N SER A 130 15.98 3.59 11.52
CA SER A 130 17.02 3.97 10.56
C SER A 130 17.11 5.48 10.39
N GLY A 131 18.30 5.96 10.00
CA GLY A 131 18.50 7.34 9.53
C GLY A 131 18.16 7.57 8.06
N LEU A 132 17.50 6.60 7.41
CA LEU A 132 17.16 6.63 5.99
C LEU A 132 16.09 7.67 5.68
N ALA A 133 16.26 8.39 4.58
CA ALA A 133 15.20 9.20 4.03
C ALA A 133 14.15 8.29 3.37
N VAL A 134 12.92 8.31 3.89
CA VAL A 134 11.82 7.52 3.34
C VAL A 134 10.83 8.44 2.65
N LYS A 135 10.60 8.20 1.35
CA LYS A 135 9.57 8.88 0.58
C LYS A 135 8.44 7.90 0.29
N ALA A 136 7.24 8.21 0.77
CA ALA A 136 6.09 7.35 0.61
C ALA A 136 5.15 7.84 -0.51
N ARG A 137 4.49 6.89 -1.16
CA ARG A 137 3.51 7.08 -2.22
C ARG A 137 2.38 6.08 -2.04
N LEU A 138 1.22 6.36 -2.63
CA LEU A 138 0.08 5.46 -2.62
C LEU A 138 -0.24 4.97 -4.03
N ALA A 139 -0.59 3.69 -4.13
CA ALA A 139 -1.23 3.13 -5.32
C ALA A 139 -2.63 2.64 -4.96
N ILE A 140 -3.63 3.00 -5.76
CA ILE A 140 -5.00 2.50 -5.64
C ILE A 140 -5.29 1.66 -6.87
N THR A 141 -5.55 0.37 -6.66
CA THR A 141 -5.79 -0.60 -7.73
C THR A 141 -7.26 -1.04 -7.79
N CYS A 142 -7.61 -1.80 -8.81
CA CYS A 142 -8.97 -2.36 -8.99
C CYS A 142 -10.07 -1.28 -9.11
N LEU A 143 -9.74 -0.11 -9.63
CA LEU A 143 -10.72 0.96 -9.87
C LEU A 143 -11.66 0.62 -11.04
N ASP A 144 -11.18 -0.13 -12.02
CA ASP A 144 -11.98 -0.69 -13.11
C ASP A 144 -13.10 -1.62 -12.63
N GLN A 145 -12.87 -2.32 -11.53
CA GLN A 145 -13.83 -3.28 -11.00
C GLN A 145 -15.06 -2.64 -10.33
N VAL A 146 -14.98 -1.35 -10.03
CA VAL A 146 -16.12 -0.57 -9.54
C VAL A 146 -17.17 -0.37 -10.64
N GLY A 147 -16.74 -0.27 -11.91
CA GLY A 147 -17.62 0.01 -13.05
C GLY A 147 -18.29 1.38 -12.93
N ASP A 148 -19.56 1.45 -13.34
CA ASP A 148 -20.35 2.67 -13.26
C ASP A 148 -20.95 2.95 -11.87
N GLN A 149 -20.57 2.15 -10.88
CA GLN A 149 -21.12 2.29 -9.53
C GLN A 149 -20.38 3.35 -8.72
N LYS A 150 -21.00 3.75 -7.61
CA LYS A 150 -20.33 4.58 -6.61
C LYS A 150 -19.42 3.74 -5.74
N VAL A 151 -18.21 4.28 -5.43
CA VAL A 151 -17.33 3.67 -4.45
C VAL A 151 -17.89 3.90 -3.06
N THR A 152 -17.99 2.81 -2.29
CA THR A 152 -18.35 2.87 -0.87
C THR A 152 -17.10 2.70 -0.02
N TYR A 153 -16.93 3.57 0.97
CA TYR A 153 -15.86 3.50 1.96
C TYR A 153 -16.33 4.06 3.30
N TYR A 154 -15.53 3.83 4.36
CA TYR A 154 -15.75 4.42 5.68
C TYR A 154 -14.62 5.40 6.01
N SER A 155 -15.01 6.49 6.66
CA SER A 155 -14.08 7.45 7.28
C SER A 155 -14.76 8.01 8.53
N ASP A 156 -14.03 8.03 9.65
CA ASP A 156 -14.52 8.49 10.97
C ASP A 156 -15.84 7.81 11.41
N GLY A 157 -15.97 6.52 11.08
CA GLY A 157 -17.16 5.72 11.36
C GLY A 157 -18.35 6.00 10.44
N ILE A 158 -18.22 6.94 9.50
CA ILE A 158 -19.29 7.33 8.57
C ILE A 158 -19.11 6.60 7.24
N ARG A 159 -20.21 6.06 6.72
CA ARG A 159 -20.26 5.44 5.39
C ARG A 159 -20.45 6.50 4.32
N HIS A 160 -19.58 6.50 3.33
CA HIS A 160 -19.62 7.38 2.16
C HIS A 160 -19.90 6.59 0.88
N GLN A 161 -20.62 7.19 -0.05
CA GLN A 161 -20.84 6.66 -1.40
C GLN A 161 -20.63 7.79 -2.42
N VAL A 162 -19.54 7.70 -3.17
CA VAL A 162 -19.09 8.77 -4.06
C VAL A 162 -18.60 8.20 -5.39
N ASN A 163 -18.40 9.04 -6.39
CA ASN A 163 -17.71 8.63 -7.62
C ASN A 163 -16.22 8.33 -7.35
N ILE A 164 -15.56 7.67 -8.31
CA ILE A 164 -14.14 7.26 -8.19
C ILE A 164 -13.23 8.47 -7.91
N GLU A 165 -13.49 9.59 -8.53
CA GLU A 165 -12.71 10.82 -8.38
C GLU A 165 -12.74 11.34 -6.94
N ALA A 166 -13.93 11.51 -6.38
CA ALA A 166 -14.10 11.96 -4.99
C ALA A 166 -13.50 10.95 -3.99
N PHE A 167 -13.62 9.64 -4.28
CA PHE A 167 -12.98 8.58 -3.51
C PHE A 167 -11.46 8.71 -3.52
N VAL A 168 -10.84 8.80 -4.70
CA VAL A 168 -9.39 8.98 -4.82
C VAL A 168 -8.92 10.22 -4.05
N GLY A 169 -9.63 11.35 -4.21
CA GLY A 169 -9.34 12.55 -3.45
C GLY A 169 -9.46 12.36 -1.93
N ALA A 170 -10.45 11.62 -1.46
CA ALA A 170 -10.60 11.31 -0.03
C ALA A 170 -9.44 10.45 0.49
N VAL A 171 -9.08 9.40 -0.24
CA VAL A 171 -7.97 8.51 0.14
C VAL A 171 -6.65 9.28 0.21
N LEU A 172 -6.30 10.04 -0.83
CA LEU A 172 -5.06 10.83 -0.87
C LEU A 172 -4.99 11.83 0.30
N ARG A 173 -6.07 12.57 0.56
CA ARG A 173 -6.12 13.49 1.72
C ARG A 173 -5.91 12.76 3.04
N THR A 174 -6.57 11.62 3.23
CA THR A 174 -6.51 10.85 4.49
C THR A 174 -5.10 10.37 4.78
N VAL A 175 -4.33 9.97 3.76
CA VAL A 175 -2.95 9.51 3.92
C VAL A 175 -1.91 10.63 3.75
N GLY A 176 -2.34 11.87 3.47
CA GLY A 176 -1.44 13.01 3.28
C GLY A 176 -0.66 12.99 1.96
N ALA A 177 -1.13 12.24 0.95
CA ALA A 177 -0.46 12.16 -0.34
C ALA A 177 -0.99 13.22 -1.32
N SER A 178 -0.08 13.85 -2.08
CA SER A 178 -0.45 14.81 -3.13
C SER A 178 -0.75 14.14 -4.48
N ASP A 179 -0.16 12.96 -4.73
CA ASP A 179 -0.36 12.18 -5.94
C ASP A 179 -0.27 10.67 -5.67
N GLY A 180 -0.54 9.85 -6.69
CA GLY A 180 -0.47 8.41 -6.56
C GLY A 180 -0.45 7.69 -7.90
N LEU A 181 -0.52 6.36 -7.83
CA LEU A 181 -0.72 5.48 -8.97
C LEU A 181 -2.15 4.93 -8.94
N PHE A 182 -2.83 4.92 -10.08
CA PHE A 182 -4.24 4.56 -10.17
C PHE A 182 -4.44 3.46 -11.21
N GLY A 183 -4.75 2.25 -10.77
CA GLY A 183 -4.91 1.07 -11.61
C GLY A 183 -6.35 0.85 -12.06
N PHE A 184 -6.56 0.87 -13.37
CA PHE A 184 -7.83 0.65 -14.05
C PHE A 184 -7.78 -0.61 -14.93
N GLY A 185 -6.99 -1.60 -14.58
CA GLY A 185 -6.87 -2.85 -15.32
C GLY A 185 -5.65 -3.66 -14.90
N VAL A 186 -5.42 -4.75 -15.62
CA VAL A 186 -4.44 -5.79 -15.25
C VAL A 186 -3.02 -5.54 -15.75
N ASP A 187 -2.82 -4.55 -16.62
CA ASP A 187 -1.53 -4.28 -17.24
C ASP A 187 -0.98 -2.89 -16.89
N ARG A 188 0.31 -2.69 -17.19
CA ARG A 188 1.00 -1.43 -16.92
C ARG A 188 0.43 -0.21 -17.66
N ASN A 189 -0.24 -0.40 -18.79
CA ASN A 189 -0.80 0.68 -19.59
C ASN A 189 -2.11 1.19 -18.98
N SER A 190 -2.73 0.36 -18.13
CA SER A 190 -3.94 0.69 -17.37
C SER A 190 -3.63 1.42 -16.07
N VAL A 191 -2.36 1.76 -15.78
CA VAL A 191 -1.95 2.51 -14.58
C VAL A 191 -1.72 3.97 -14.92
N LEU A 192 -2.52 4.84 -14.34
CA LEU A 192 -2.39 6.29 -14.45
C LEU A 192 -1.50 6.81 -13.33
N ARG A 193 -0.57 7.73 -13.66
CA ARG A 193 0.31 8.40 -12.69
C ARG A 193 -0.27 9.71 -12.16
N ARG A 194 -1.27 10.26 -12.88
CA ARG A 194 -2.06 11.42 -12.47
C ARG A 194 -3.51 11.11 -12.75
N PHE A 195 -4.38 11.49 -11.84
CA PHE A 195 -5.80 11.43 -12.12
C PHE A 195 -6.12 12.44 -13.25
N PRO A 196 -6.92 12.08 -14.25
CA PRO A 196 -7.12 12.91 -15.45
C PRO A 196 -7.82 14.26 -15.16
N TRP A 197 -8.37 14.43 -14.00
CA TRP A 197 -8.95 15.68 -13.51
C TRP A 197 -8.31 16.05 -12.16
N ASN A 198 -8.06 17.33 -12.02
CA ASN A 198 -7.51 17.87 -10.78
C ASN A 198 -8.57 17.68 -9.68
N PRO A 199 -8.42 16.79 -8.70
CA PRO A 199 -9.38 16.70 -7.62
C PRO A 199 -9.37 18.05 -6.93
N VAL A 200 -10.49 18.77 -6.99
CA VAL A 200 -10.64 20.03 -6.26
C VAL A 200 -10.52 19.65 -4.79
N VAL A 201 -9.38 19.93 -4.21
CA VAL A 201 -9.11 19.73 -2.77
C VAL A 201 -9.89 20.84 -2.04
N THR A 202 -11.20 20.64 -1.92
CA THR A 202 -12.06 21.52 -1.12
C THR A 202 -12.12 20.96 0.30
N GLY A 203 -11.30 21.47 1.16
CA GLY A 203 -11.22 21.15 2.57
C GLY A 203 -9.82 21.44 3.11
N PRO A 204 -9.65 21.76 4.40
CA PRO A 204 -8.32 21.90 4.96
C PRO A 204 -7.60 20.56 4.78
N ALA A 205 -6.45 20.60 4.11
CA ALA A 205 -5.49 19.50 4.14
C ALA A 205 -5.24 19.18 5.62
N ALA A 206 -5.19 17.87 5.95
CA ALA A 206 -4.64 17.46 7.23
C ALA A 206 -3.31 18.21 7.38
N THR A 207 -3.20 19.05 8.40
CA THR A 207 -1.99 19.84 8.60
C THR A 207 -0.85 18.89 8.91
N PRO A 208 0.40 19.17 8.50
CA PRO A 208 1.57 18.35 8.82
C PRO A 208 1.75 18.07 10.32
N ALA A 209 1.04 18.78 11.19
CA ALA A 209 1.01 18.56 12.64
C ALA A 209 0.34 17.24 13.05
N ASP A 210 -0.50 16.65 12.20
CA ASP A 210 -1.19 15.38 12.47
C ASP A 210 -0.44 14.14 11.97
N LEU A 211 0.65 14.34 11.25
CA LEU A 211 1.58 13.29 10.82
C LEU A 211 2.89 13.44 11.61
N PRO A 212 3.58 12.36 11.97
CA PRO A 212 4.88 12.50 12.62
C PRO A 212 5.78 13.38 11.75
N THR A 213 6.23 14.50 12.32
CA THR A 213 7.04 15.55 11.67
C THR A 213 8.46 15.06 11.43
N THR A 214 8.65 14.25 10.42
CA THR A 214 9.96 13.82 9.98
C THR A 214 9.95 13.77 8.46
N GLY A 215 10.52 14.79 7.86
CA GLY A 215 11.10 14.83 6.50
C GLY A 215 10.46 14.00 5.38
N LEU A 216 9.15 13.83 5.37
CA LEU A 216 8.44 13.06 4.36
C LEU A 216 7.94 14.02 3.26
N ASP A 217 8.72 14.16 2.21
CA ASP A 217 8.28 14.85 1.00
C ASP A 217 7.48 13.91 0.10
N TRP A 218 6.20 14.20 -0.10
CA TRP A 218 5.31 13.51 -1.02
C TRP A 218 5.41 14.12 -2.43
N VAL A 219 6.51 13.92 -3.14
CA VAL A 219 6.65 14.44 -4.52
C VAL A 219 7.17 13.38 -5.50
N GLY A 220 6.41 13.20 -6.54
CA GLY A 220 6.57 12.62 -7.89
C GLY A 220 7.73 11.72 -8.27
N ASN A 221 7.36 10.55 -8.77
CA ASN A 221 7.99 9.68 -9.80
C ASN A 221 9.38 9.07 -9.59
N ARG A 222 9.37 7.80 -9.40
CA ARG A 222 10.33 6.68 -9.59
C ARG A 222 10.82 6.06 -8.29
N VAL A 223 10.80 4.74 -8.28
CA VAL A 223 11.45 3.92 -7.25
C VAL A 223 12.95 3.90 -7.57
N TYR A 224 13.73 4.66 -6.83
CA TYR A 224 15.19 4.62 -6.89
C TYR A 224 15.76 4.61 -5.47
N ALA A 225 16.70 3.73 -5.23
CA ALA A 225 17.55 3.81 -4.05
C ALA A 225 18.89 4.44 -4.47
N ASP A 226 19.30 5.51 -3.81
CA ASP A 226 20.60 6.16 -4.01
C ASP A 226 21.60 5.65 -2.99
N ARG A 227 22.85 5.48 -3.42
CA ARG A 227 23.97 5.07 -2.57
C ARG A 227 24.75 6.30 -2.10
N ARG A 228 25.38 6.17 -0.94
CA ARG A 228 26.45 7.07 -0.52
C ARG A 228 27.66 6.89 -1.46
N GLU A 229 28.20 8.00 -1.96
CA GLU A 229 29.49 8.01 -2.66
C GLU A 229 30.65 7.76 -1.68
#